data_5f7abd366af040b9c407682e1d7fa14a
#
_entry.id   5f7abd366af040b9c407682e1d7fa14a
#
_cell.length_a   1.000
_cell.length_b   1.000
_cell.length_c   1.000
_cell.angle_alpha   90.00
_cell.angle_beta   90.00
_cell.angle_gamma   90.00
#
_symmetry.space_group_name_H-M   'P 1'
#
loop_
_entity.id
_entity.type
_entity.pdbx_description
1 polymer ?
#
loop_
_entity_poly.entity_id
_entity_poly.type
_entity_poly.pdbx_seq_one_letter_code
_entity_poly.pdbx_strand_id
1 'polypeptide(L)'
;MKGGVGKTTLSIGIADYLARQQGKRVLIIDADPQFNCTQSLLQAYKAKLQNKISEIIDDMESDFDPKKIIDEIDERTEEENFYTEEVLAHGKTIYKLFQPQLDMASKYKLPKSEDLIINLIDTFDILCGDLNLVLANKSSDYSLVKRLKNFIEDNALRQKYDYIIIDCPPTLTIYTDSALMASDYYLIPNRIDRYSIVGIDSLQKAVNNLIREERIQLKCIGLVY
;
A
#
# COMPACT_ATOMS: atom_id res chain seq x y z
N MET A 1 5.01 -5.25 -18.37
CA MET A 1 5.72 -6.31 -17.59
C MET A 1 4.72 -7.44 -17.32
N LYS A 2 5.19 -8.69 -17.30
CA LYS A 2 4.33 -9.86 -17.06
C LYS A 2 3.96 -9.94 -15.57
N GLY A 3 2.71 -10.25 -15.24
CA GLY A 3 2.33 -10.56 -13.85
C GLY A 3 3.03 -11.84 -13.36
N GLY A 4 3.12 -12.05 -12.06
CA GLY A 4 3.67 -13.28 -11.48
C GLY A 4 5.20 -13.39 -11.38
N VAL A 5 5.92 -12.25 -11.35
CA VAL A 5 7.37 -12.21 -11.10
C VAL A 5 7.75 -12.10 -9.61
N GLY A 6 6.79 -12.22 -8.71
CA GLY A 6 7.04 -12.21 -7.26
C GLY A 6 7.20 -10.82 -6.63
N LYS A 7 6.71 -9.73 -7.26
CA LYS A 7 6.81 -8.37 -6.70
C LYS A 7 6.21 -8.29 -5.29
N THR A 8 4.95 -8.57 -5.16
CA THR A 8 4.22 -8.53 -3.89
C THR A 8 4.85 -9.44 -2.84
N THR A 9 5.23 -10.67 -3.22
CA THR A 9 5.93 -11.61 -2.33
C THR A 9 7.25 -11.03 -1.82
N LEU A 10 8.01 -10.38 -2.70
CA LEU A 10 9.28 -9.73 -2.34
C LEU A 10 9.04 -8.51 -1.45
N SER A 11 8.07 -7.67 -1.78
CA SER A 11 7.70 -6.48 -1.00
C SER A 11 7.30 -6.87 0.42
N ILE A 12 6.41 -7.86 0.57
CA ILE A 12 5.97 -8.40 1.87
C ILE A 12 7.15 -9.02 2.61
N GLY A 13 7.94 -9.87 1.95
CA GLY A 13 9.07 -10.55 2.57
C GLY A 13 10.13 -9.60 3.12
N ILE A 14 10.47 -8.53 2.37
CA ILE A 14 11.40 -7.50 2.84
C ILE A 14 10.80 -6.74 4.01
N ALA A 15 9.54 -6.30 3.91
CA ALA A 15 8.87 -5.55 4.95
C ALA A 15 8.77 -6.34 6.26
N ASP A 16 8.30 -7.58 6.20
CA ASP A 16 8.18 -8.47 7.36
C ASP A 16 9.54 -8.77 8.00
N TYR A 17 10.56 -9.05 7.19
CA TYR A 17 11.92 -9.27 7.69
C TYR A 17 12.48 -8.05 8.43
N LEU A 18 12.35 -6.87 7.84
CA LEU A 18 12.82 -5.63 8.47
C LEU A 18 12.06 -5.33 9.78
N ALA A 19 10.75 -5.54 9.78
CA ALA A 19 9.92 -5.29 10.95
C ALA A 19 10.17 -6.31 12.07
N ARG A 20 10.08 -7.60 11.76
CA ARG A 20 10.09 -8.67 12.77
C ARG A 20 11.49 -9.14 13.17
N GLN A 21 12.43 -9.19 12.21
CA GLN A 21 13.78 -9.70 12.48
C GLN A 21 14.77 -8.58 12.80
N GLN A 22 14.58 -7.39 12.23
CA GLN A 22 15.48 -6.26 12.43
C GLN A 22 14.92 -5.21 13.38
N GLY A 23 13.69 -5.35 13.87
CA GLY A 23 13.02 -4.41 14.78
C GLY A 23 12.86 -3.00 14.22
N LYS A 24 12.79 -2.86 12.89
CA LYS A 24 12.62 -1.58 12.21
C LYS A 24 11.15 -1.20 12.12
N ARG A 25 10.86 0.08 12.23
CA ARG A 25 9.50 0.59 11.97
C ARG A 25 9.28 0.66 10.48
N VAL A 26 8.36 -0.15 9.98
CA VAL A 26 8.10 -0.32 8.54
C VAL A 26 6.66 0.04 8.22
N LEU A 27 6.47 0.85 7.18
CA LEU A 27 5.20 1.04 6.52
C LEU A 27 5.24 0.36 5.16
N ILE A 28 4.29 -0.53 4.89
CA ILE A 28 4.05 -1.02 3.54
C ILE A 28 2.84 -0.33 2.93
N ILE A 29 2.95 0.09 1.67
CA ILE A 29 1.89 0.77 0.92
C ILE A 29 1.55 -0.11 -0.27
N ASP A 30 0.29 -0.53 -0.38
CA ASP A 30 -0.21 -1.32 -1.50
C ASP A 30 -0.78 -0.38 -2.59
N ALA A 31 0.00 -0.15 -3.63
CA ALA A 31 -0.38 0.68 -4.77
C ALA A 31 -0.85 -0.14 -6.00
N ASP A 32 -1.03 -1.46 -5.85
CA ASP A 32 -1.60 -2.31 -6.89
C ASP A 32 -3.14 -2.36 -6.76
N PRO A 33 -3.91 -2.03 -7.82
CA PRO A 33 -5.37 -2.17 -7.81
C PRO A 33 -5.87 -3.59 -7.52
N GLN A 34 -5.03 -4.61 -7.70
CA GLN A 34 -5.37 -5.98 -7.33
C GLN A 34 -5.26 -6.23 -5.81
N PHE A 35 -4.69 -5.31 -5.06
CA PHE A 35 -4.52 -5.28 -3.59
C PHE A 35 -4.12 -6.63 -2.96
N ASN A 36 -3.34 -7.44 -3.69
CA ASN A 36 -2.84 -8.74 -3.22
C ASN A 36 -1.93 -8.60 -1.98
N CYS A 37 -1.19 -7.51 -1.87
CA CYS A 37 -0.37 -7.22 -0.70
C CYS A 37 -1.25 -7.05 0.55
N THR A 38 -2.31 -6.26 0.42
CA THR A 38 -3.31 -6.02 1.47
C THR A 38 -3.94 -7.32 1.92
N GLN A 39 -4.49 -8.12 0.99
CA GLN A 39 -5.12 -9.40 1.33
C GLN A 39 -4.16 -10.34 2.07
N SER A 40 -2.94 -10.51 1.55
CA SER A 40 -1.95 -11.40 2.16
C SER A 40 -1.55 -10.98 3.57
N LEU A 41 -1.42 -9.67 3.82
CA LEU A 41 -1.02 -9.16 5.14
C LEU A 41 -2.17 -9.18 6.13
N LEU A 42 -3.38 -8.77 5.74
CA LEU A 42 -4.55 -8.85 6.62
C LEU A 42 -4.82 -10.29 7.03
N GLN A 43 -4.67 -11.26 6.11
CA GLN A 43 -4.75 -12.68 6.41
C GLN A 43 -3.68 -13.13 7.41
N ALA A 44 -2.42 -12.80 7.15
CA ALA A 44 -1.31 -13.24 7.99
C ALA A 44 -1.37 -12.66 9.42
N TYR A 45 -1.97 -11.48 9.60
CA TYR A 45 -2.06 -10.78 10.88
C TYR A 45 -3.47 -10.77 11.50
N LYS A 46 -4.43 -11.52 10.91
CA LYS A 46 -5.83 -11.61 11.32
C LYS A 46 -6.03 -11.83 12.83
N ALA A 47 -5.39 -12.82 13.40
CA ALA A 47 -5.54 -13.15 14.81
C ALA A 47 -5.18 -11.98 15.76
N LYS A 48 -4.17 -11.17 15.37
CA LYS A 48 -3.78 -9.98 16.15
C LYS A 48 -4.75 -8.82 15.98
N LEU A 49 -5.28 -8.65 14.77
CA LEU A 49 -6.29 -7.63 14.50
C LEU A 49 -7.59 -7.93 15.23
N GLN A 50 -8.03 -9.18 15.27
CA GLN A 50 -9.21 -9.62 16.02
C GLN A 50 -9.04 -9.43 17.53
N ASN A 51 -7.89 -9.77 18.10
CA ASN A 51 -7.63 -9.54 19.52
C ASN A 51 -7.70 -8.06 19.90
N LYS A 52 -7.17 -7.15 19.05
CA LYS A 52 -7.30 -5.70 19.28
C LYS A 52 -8.76 -5.22 19.23
N ILE A 53 -9.57 -5.78 18.34
CA ILE A 53 -11.00 -5.45 18.26
C ILE A 53 -11.73 -5.95 19.51
N SER A 54 -11.43 -7.19 19.97
CA SER A 54 -12.01 -7.73 21.20
C SER A 54 -11.65 -6.88 22.41
N GLU A 55 -10.40 -6.43 22.55
CA GLU A 55 -9.97 -5.54 23.64
C GLU A 55 -10.75 -4.21 23.62
N ILE A 56 -11.00 -3.65 22.45
CA ILE A 56 -11.77 -2.40 22.30
C ILE A 56 -13.26 -2.61 22.64
N ILE A 57 -13.82 -3.77 22.26
CA ILE A 57 -15.22 -4.12 22.54
C ILE A 57 -15.41 -4.44 24.04
N ASP A 58 -14.49 -5.13 24.66
CA ASP A 58 -14.52 -5.45 26.10
C ASP A 58 -14.45 -4.18 26.97
N ASP A 59 -13.78 -3.14 26.50
CA ASP A 59 -13.77 -1.82 27.15
C ASP A 59 -15.10 -1.05 26.97
N MET A 60 -15.95 -1.43 26.02
CA MET A 60 -17.19 -0.71 25.70
C MET A 60 -18.48 -1.36 26.21
N GLU A 61 -18.54 -2.69 26.42
CA GLU A 61 -19.79 -3.36 26.87
C GLU A 61 -19.54 -4.63 27.70
N SER A 62 -20.10 -4.67 28.91
CA SER A 62 -20.00 -5.80 29.87
C SER A 62 -20.98 -6.96 29.62
N ASP A 63 -21.82 -6.93 28.57
CA ASP A 63 -22.90 -7.89 28.34
C ASP A 63 -22.89 -8.63 26.98
N PHE A 64 -21.82 -8.52 26.21
CA PHE A 64 -21.73 -9.14 24.88
C PHE A 64 -20.88 -10.41 24.91
N ASP A 65 -21.42 -11.58 24.47
CA ASP A 65 -20.68 -12.86 24.37
C ASP A 65 -20.15 -13.06 22.94
N PRO A 66 -18.86 -12.76 22.67
CA PRO A 66 -18.25 -12.86 21.34
C PRO A 66 -18.14 -14.30 20.84
N LYS A 67 -18.13 -15.30 21.73
CA LYS A 67 -17.89 -16.71 21.39
C LYS A 67 -18.98 -17.32 20.54
N LYS A 68 -20.24 -16.86 20.65
CA LYS A 68 -21.37 -17.38 19.87
C LYS A 68 -21.34 -16.99 18.38
N ILE A 69 -20.62 -15.95 18.01
CA ILE A 69 -20.54 -15.48 16.64
C ILE A 69 -19.33 -16.07 15.92
N ILE A 70 -18.26 -16.37 16.65
CA ILE A 70 -16.99 -16.86 16.07
C ILE A 70 -17.12 -18.30 15.54
N ASP A 71 -17.97 -19.14 16.13
CA ASP A 71 -18.12 -20.55 15.73
C ASP A 71 -18.99 -20.77 14.47
N GLU A 72 -19.69 -19.75 13.97
CA GLU A 72 -20.59 -19.85 12.82
C GLU A 72 -20.07 -19.20 11.52
N ILE A 73 -18.91 -18.53 11.55
CA ILE A 73 -18.41 -17.79 10.38
C ILE A 73 -17.22 -18.54 9.76
N ASP A 74 -17.39 -18.96 8.51
CA ASP A 74 -16.34 -19.57 7.68
C ASP A 74 -15.13 -18.63 7.56
N GLU A 75 -13.91 -19.15 7.75
CA GLU A 75 -12.66 -18.37 7.83
C GLU A 75 -12.46 -17.37 6.66
N ARG A 76 -12.98 -17.68 5.46
CA ARG A 76 -12.91 -16.80 4.29
C ARG A 76 -13.84 -15.58 4.39
N THR A 77 -15.00 -15.74 5.04
CA THR A 77 -15.99 -14.68 5.20
C THR A 77 -15.51 -13.56 6.13
N GLU A 78 -14.68 -13.89 7.14
CA GLU A 78 -14.21 -12.91 8.12
C GLU A 78 -13.14 -11.93 7.57
N GLU A 79 -12.28 -12.39 6.64
CA GLU A 79 -11.29 -11.51 5.99
C GLU A 79 -11.95 -10.50 5.08
N GLU A 80 -12.90 -10.99 4.27
CA GLU A 80 -13.71 -10.14 3.41
C GLU A 80 -14.50 -9.14 4.26
N ASN A 81 -14.99 -9.55 5.43
CA ASN A 81 -15.71 -8.68 6.35
C ASN A 81 -14.78 -7.62 6.95
N PHE A 82 -13.60 -7.97 7.48
CA PHE A 82 -12.67 -6.97 8.04
C PHE A 82 -12.27 -5.92 7.00
N TYR A 83 -11.86 -6.36 5.79
CA TYR A 83 -11.50 -5.42 4.73
C TYR A 83 -12.69 -4.57 4.31
N THR A 84 -13.88 -5.15 4.19
CA THR A 84 -15.08 -4.46 3.75
C THR A 84 -15.63 -3.51 4.82
N GLU A 85 -15.75 -3.99 6.06
CA GLU A 85 -16.40 -3.26 7.14
C GLU A 85 -15.48 -2.24 7.81
N GLU A 86 -14.19 -2.58 8.04
CA GLU A 86 -13.26 -1.73 8.76
C GLU A 86 -12.39 -0.88 7.85
N VAL A 87 -12.03 -1.39 6.67
CA VAL A 87 -11.12 -0.69 5.76
C VAL A 87 -11.89 0.10 4.71
N LEU A 88 -12.71 -0.56 3.89
CA LEU A 88 -13.46 0.10 2.81
C LEU A 88 -14.56 1.02 3.34
N ALA A 89 -15.38 0.57 4.29
CA ALA A 89 -16.49 1.36 4.82
C ALA A 89 -16.01 2.68 5.46
N HIS A 90 -14.83 2.66 6.08
CA HIS A 90 -14.20 3.86 6.66
C HIS A 90 -13.27 4.60 5.70
N GLY A 91 -13.14 4.13 4.46
CA GLY A 91 -12.27 4.74 3.43
C GLY A 91 -10.78 4.72 3.79
N LYS A 92 -10.33 3.72 4.58
CA LYS A 92 -8.95 3.56 5.03
C LYS A 92 -8.07 2.91 3.95
N THR A 93 -8.14 3.43 2.74
CA THR A 93 -7.38 2.90 1.59
C THR A 93 -6.59 3.99 0.89
N ILE A 94 -5.58 3.57 0.14
CA ILE A 94 -4.77 4.46 -0.70
C ILE A 94 -5.62 5.23 -1.72
N TYR A 95 -6.78 4.71 -2.12
CA TYR A 95 -7.67 5.38 -3.07
C TYR A 95 -8.10 6.76 -2.58
N LYS A 96 -8.18 6.98 -1.27
CA LYS A 96 -8.47 8.28 -0.68
C LYS A 96 -7.53 9.38 -1.17
N LEU A 97 -6.28 9.03 -1.45
CA LEU A 97 -5.29 9.97 -1.99
C LEU A 97 -5.54 10.32 -3.45
N PHE A 98 -6.15 9.40 -4.21
CA PHE A 98 -6.35 9.52 -5.66
C PHE A 98 -7.78 9.90 -6.06
N GLN A 99 -8.65 10.15 -5.09
CA GLN A 99 -10.01 10.61 -5.38
C GLN A 99 -9.97 11.95 -6.11
N PRO A 100 -10.77 12.11 -7.20
CA PRO A 100 -10.89 13.38 -7.89
C PRO A 100 -11.51 14.44 -6.96
N GLN A 101 -11.06 15.68 -7.08
CA GLN A 101 -11.70 16.81 -6.40
C GLN A 101 -12.97 17.17 -7.12
N LEU A 102 -14.09 17.06 -6.43
CA LEU A 102 -15.41 17.46 -6.95
C LEU A 102 -15.68 18.95 -6.78
N ASP A 103 -14.96 19.61 -5.89
CA ASP A 103 -15.14 21.04 -5.61
C ASP A 103 -13.86 21.82 -5.92
N MET A 104 -13.89 22.60 -6.98
CA MET A 104 -12.79 23.48 -7.41
C MET A 104 -12.57 24.67 -6.46
N ALA A 105 -13.52 24.98 -5.58
CA ALA A 105 -13.44 26.10 -4.65
C ALA A 105 -12.75 25.73 -3.33
N SER A 106 -12.70 24.46 -2.97
CA SER A 106 -12.03 24.00 -1.76
C SER A 106 -10.59 23.59 -2.02
N LYS A 107 -9.67 24.08 -1.20
CA LYS A 107 -8.27 23.61 -1.22
C LYS A 107 -8.25 22.14 -0.83
N TYR A 108 -7.75 21.27 -1.72
CA TYR A 108 -7.60 19.84 -1.40
C TYR A 108 -6.74 19.67 -0.16
N LYS A 109 -7.29 19.03 0.85
CA LYS A 109 -6.59 18.69 2.07
C LYS A 109 -6.32 17.19 2.06
N LEU A 110 -5.05 16.82 2.08
CA LEU A 110 -4.65 15.42 2.23
C LEU A 110 -5.17 14.85 3.56
N PRO A 111 -5.60 13.59 3.60
CA PRO A 111 -6.00 12.94 4.84
C PRO A 111 -4.83 12.84 5.81
N LYS A 112 -5.14 12.69 7.09
CA LYS A 112 -4.13 12.38 8.10
C LYS A 112 -3.73 10.92 7.99
N SER A 113 -2.48 10.61 8.36
CA SER A 113 -1.98 9.23 8.38
C SER A 113 -2.77 8.32 9.33
N GLU A 114 -3.24 8.87 10.44
CA GLU A 114 -4.07 8.18 11.44
C GLU A 114 -5.41 7.69 10.88
N ASP A 115 -5.94 8.38 9.87
CA ASP A 115 -7.20 8.04 9.22
C ASP A 115 -7.05 6.90 8.19
N LEU A 116 -5.83 6.60 7.73
CA LEU A 116 -5.59 5.68 6.62
C LEU A 116 -4.71 4.49 6.97
N ILE A 117 -3.72 4.67 7.85
CA ILE A 117 -2.72 3.65 8.14
C ILE A 117 -3.24 2.71 9.22
N ILE A 118 -3.16 1.41 8.95
CA ILE A 118 -3.56 0.34 9.85
C ILE A 118 -2.32 -0.28 10.48
N ASN A 119 -2.33 -0.41 11.81
CA ASN A 119 -1.27 -1.08 12.53
C ASN A 119 -1.47 -2.60 12.53
N LEU A 120 -0.50 -3.34 12.02
CA LEU A 120 -0.49 -4.81 12.04
C LEU A 120 0.17 -5.35 13.31
N ILE A 121 1.36 -4.80 13.64
CA ILE A 121 2.10 -5.04 14.89
C ILE A 121 2.89 -3.78 15.23
N ASP A 122 3.51 -3.72 16.42
CA ASP A 122 4.20 -2.53 16.94
C ASP A 122 5.22 -1.90 15.98
N THR A 123 5.84 -2.72 15.12
CA THR A 123 6.87 -2.29 14.17
C THR A 123 6.40 -2.29 12.71
N PHE A 124 5.15 -2.69 12.42
CA PHE A 124 4.70 -2.89 11.05
C PHE A 124 3.30 -2.36 10.81
N ASP A 125 3.18 -1.38 9.95
CA ASP A 125 1.94 -0.74 9.54
C ASP A 125 1.68 -0.93 8.04
N ILE A 126 0.41 -0.85 7.63
CA ILE A 126 -0.02 -0.92 6.23
C ILE A 126 -0.92 0.25 5.84
N LEU A 127 -0.71 0.80 4.65
CA LEU A 127 -1.70 1.55 3.89
C LEU A 127 -2.32 0.63 2.84
N CYS A 128 -3.58 0.27 3.05
CA CYS A 128 -4.27 -0.74 2.25
C CYS A 128 -4.51 -0.30 0.80
N GLY A 129 -4.39 -1.24 -0.12
CA GLY A 129 -4.78 -1.09 -1.52
C GLY A 129 -6.29 -1.00 -1.71
N ASP A 130 -6.71 -0.66 -2.94
CA ASP A 130 -8.13 -0.50 -3.29
C ASP A 130 -8.34 -0.76 -4.78
N LEU A 131 -9.33 -1.58 -5.11
CA LEU A 131 -9.72 -1.84 -6.49
C LEU A 131 -10.10 -0.56 -7.25
N ASN A 132 -10.65 0.44 -6.55
CA ASN A 132 -11.06 1.72 -7.14
C ASN A 132 -9.87 2.56 -7.66
N LEU A 133 -8.61 2.19 -7.38
CA LEU A 133 -7.44 2.81 -8.01
C LEU A 133 -7.52 2.76 -9.54
N VAL A 134 -8.21 1.77 -10.12
CA VAL A 134 -8.47 1.70 -11.57
C VAL A 134 -9.18 2.95 -12.08
N LEU A 135 -10.02 3.57 -11.26
CA LEU A 135 -10.74 4.80 -11.62
C LEU A 135 -9.80 6.01 -11.69
N ALA A 136 -8.80 6.08 -10.82
CA ALA A 136 -7.80 7.14 -10.83
C ALA A 136 -6.98 7.16 -12.14
N ASN A 137 -6.72 6.00 -12.71
CA ASN A 137 -5.97 5.89 -13.98
C ASN A 137 -6.76 6.41 -15.20
N LYS A 138 -8.07 6.60 -15.08
CA LYS A 138 -8.92 7.21 -16.12
C LYS A 138 -8.91 8.73 -16.06
N SER A 139 -8.40 9.31 -14.98
CA SER A 139 -8.26 10.75 -14.85
C SER A 139 -7.06 11.25 -15.65
N SER A 140 -7.25 12.35 -16.38
CA SER A 140 -6.16 13.09 -17.02
C SER A 140 -5.44 14.08 -16.09
N ASP A 141 -5.77 14.05 -14.79
CA ASP A 141 -5.20 14.96 -13.80
C ASP A 141 -3.82 14.49 -13.34
N TYR A 142 -2.78 15.04 -13.96
CA TYR A 142 -1.39 14.74 -13.61
C TYR A 142 -1.00 15.19 -12.20
N SER A 143 -1.80 16.05 -11.53
CA SER A 143 -1.55 16.45 -10.15
C SER A 143 -1.61 15.27 -9.17
N LEU A 144 -2.32 14.20 -9.54
CA LEU A 144 -2.44 12.97 -8.75
C LEU A 144 -1.09 12.28 -8.54
N VAL A 145 -0.14 12.44 -9.46
CA VAL A 145 1.20 11.83 -9.36
C VAL A 145 1.96 12.31 -8.11
N LYS A 146 1.73 13.52 -7.65
CA LYS A 146 2.43 14.08 -6.46
C LYS A 146 1.75 13.74 -5.12
N ARG A 147 0.57 13.13 -5.14
CA ARG A 147 -0.24 12.98 -3.93
C ARG A 147 0.35 12.05 -2.88
N LEU A 148 0.93 10.92 -3.31
CA LEU A 148 1.56 10.01 -2.35
C LEU A 148 2.80 10.64 -1.71
N LYS A 149 3.62 11.34 -2.51
CA LYS A 149 4.76 12.10 -1.99
C LYS A 149 4.32 13.15 -0.97
N ASN A 150 3.33 13.96 -1.32
CA ASN A 150 2.81 14.99 -0.43
C ASN A 150 2.21 14.38 0.85
N PHE A 151 1.50 13.25 0.75
CA PHE A 151 0.98 12.54 1.92
C PHE A 151 2.09 12.08 2.87
N ILE A 152 3.18 11.52 2.34
CA ILE A 152 4.34 11.10 3.12
C ILE A 152 5.02 12.31 3.80
N GLU A 153 5.16 13.43 3.08
CA GLU A 153 5.79 14.65 3.59
C GLU A 153 4.92 15.37 4.62
N ASP A 154 3.64 15.62 4.31
CA ASP A 154 2.71 16.36 5.17
C ASP A 154 2.42 15.64 6.50
N ASN A 155 2.49 14.30 6.51
CA ASN A 155 2.32 13.47 7.70
C ASN A 155 3.66 13.09 8.36
N ALA A 156 4.79 13.65 7.92
CA ALA A 156 6.13 13.38 8.44
C ALA A 156 6.47 11.88 8.53
N LEU A 157 5.98 11.04 7.59
CA LEU A 157 6.12 9.59 7.67
C LEU A 157 7.58 9.14 7.57
N ARG A 158 8.46 9.89 6.89
CA ARG A 158 9.91 9.63 6.85
C ARG A 158 10.59 9.75 8.23
N GLN A 159 9.96 10.43 9.20
CA GLN A 159 10.45 10.52 10.57
C GLN A 159 9.85 9.42 11.45
N LYS A 160 8.65 8.95 11.12
CA LYS A 160 7.93 7.91 11.84
C LYS A 160 8.44 6.51 11.50
N TYR A 161 8.81 6.25 10.23
CA TYR A 161 9.24 4.93 9.75
C TYR A 161 10.70 4.92 9.32
N ASP A 162 11.40 3.82 9.63
CA ASP A 162 12.77 3.57 9.16
C ASP A 162 12.76 3.17 7.69
N TYR A 163 11.69 2.48 7.25
CA TYR A 163 11.47 2.08 5.85
C TYR A 163 10.02 2.26 5.45
N ILE A 164 9.81 2.79 4.24
CA ILE A 164 8.52 2.83 3.56
C ILE A 164 8.68 2.01 2.28
N ILE A 165 7.94 0.90 2.17
CA ILE A 165 7.98 -0.02 1.03
C ILE A 165 6.67 0.15 0.26
N ILE A 166 6.75 0.36 -1.07
CA ILE A 166 5.59 0.57 -1.92
C ILE A 166 5.51 -0.60 -2.91
N ASP A 167 4.48 -1.44 -2.77
CA ASP A 167 4.18 -2.49 -3.74
C ASP A 167 3.42 -1.91 -4.93
N CYS A 168 3.95 -2.12 -6.13
CA CYS A 168 3.45 -1.50 -7.36
C CYS A 168 2.95 -2.55 -8.36
N PRO A 169 1.93 -2.22 -9.19
CA PRO A 169 1.48 -3.09 -10.26
C PRO A 169 2.56 -3.29 -11.34
N PRO A 170 2.38 -4.29 -12.22
CA PRO A 170 3.33 -4.57 -13.30
C PRO A 170 3.31 -3.54 -14.46
N THR A 171 2.43 -2.56 -14.38
CA THR A 171 2.18 -1.58 -15.45
C THR A 171 2.56 -0.17 -15.00
N LEU A 172 3.00 0.66 -15.95
CA LEU A 172 3.21 2.09 -15.72
C LEU A 172 1.84 2.78 -15.74
N THR A 173 1.45 3.31 -14.60
CA THR A 173 0.17 3.96 -14.35
C THR A 173 0.41 5.19 -13.48
N ILE A 174 -0.61 6.04 -13.33
CA ILE A 174 -0.50 7.25 -12.50
C ILE A 174 -0.10 6.95 -11.06
N TYR A 175 -0.55 5.83 -10.48
CA TYR A 175 -0.16 5.44 -9.13
C TYR A 175 1.25 4.81 -9.07
N THR A 176 1.74 4.17 -10.15
CA THR A 176 3.15 3.75 -10.26
C THR A 176 4.07 4.96 -10.33
N ASP A 177 3.72 5.96 -11.15
CA ASP A 177 4.46 7.21 -11.22
C ASP A 177 4.45 7.94 -9.88
N SER A 178 3.30 7.94 -9.18
CA SER A 178 3.17 8.50 -7.84
C SER A 178 4.06 7.79 -6.81
N ALA A 179 4.17 6.46 -6.89
CA ALA A 179 5.06 5.67 -6.05
C ALA A 179 6.53 6.00 -6.30
N LEU A 180 6.94 6.07 -7.59
CA LEU A 180 8.31 6.44 -7.98
C LEU A 180 8.66 7.87 -7.54
N MET A 181 7.72 8.82 -7.66
CA MET A 181 7.87 10.19 -7.20
C MET A 181 8.09 10.30 -5.68
N ALA A 182 7.52 9.39 -4.91
CA ALA A 182 7.58 9.36 -3.45
C ALA A 182 8.81 8.61 -2.92
N SER A 183 9.53 7.89 -3.79
CA SER A 183 10.60 6.96 -3.42
C SER A 183 11.99 7.55 -3.59
N ASP A 184 12.95 7.06 -2.79
CA ASP A 184 14.38 7.34 -2.93
C ASP A 184 15.06 6.26 -3.77
N TYR A 185 14.53 5.05 -3.73
CA TYR A 185 15.07 3.88 -4.41
C TYR A 185 13.97 3.06 -5.07
N TYR A 186 14.32 2.33 -6.13
CA TYR A 186 13.46 1.31 -6.71
C TYR A 186 14.23 0.02 -6.98
N LEU A 187 13.51 -1.10 -6.92
CA LEU A 187 14.00 -2.45 -7.17
C LEU A 187 13.16 -3.08 -8.28
N ILE A 188 13.79 -3.83 -9.18
CA ILE A 188 13.10 -4.48 -10.30
C ILE A 188 13.16 -6.00 -10.10
N PRO A 189 12.11 -6.64 -9.59
CA PRO A 189 11.99 -8.08 -9.63
C PRO A 189 11.77 -8.55 -11.06
N ASN A 190 12.51 -9.57 -11.46
CA ASN A 190 12.50 -10.06 -12.83
C ASN A 190 12.56 -11.58 -12.89
N ARG A 191 12.04 -12.16 -13.98
CA ARG A 191 12.26 -13.55 -14.36
C ARG A 191 13.27 -13.60 -15.48
N ILE A 192 14.14 -14.62 -15.46
CA ILE A 192 15.09 -14.86 -16.55
C ILE A 192 14.33 -15.44 -17.74
N ASP A 193 13.88 -14.55 -18.64
CA ASP A 193 13.30 -14.92 -19.93
C ASP A 193 13.72 -13.92 -21.03
N ARG A 194 13.58 -14.33 -22.30
CA ARG A 194 14.01 -13.54 -23.45
C ARG A 194 13.27 -12.20 -23.59
N TYR A 195 12.04 -12.09 -23.07
CA TYR A 195 11.21 -10.89 -23.19
C TYR A 195 11.46 -9.90 -22.04
N SER A 196 12.01 -10.36 -20.96
CA SER A 196 12.28 -9.56 -19.76
C SER A 196 13.30 -8.45 -20.03
N ILE A 197 14.31 -8.70 -20.89
CA ILE A 197 15.32 -7.69 -21.22
C ILE A 197 14.69 -6.46 -21.87
N VAL A 198 13.78 -6.68 -22.84
CA VAL A 198 13.07 -5.57 -23.53
C VAL A 198 12.17 -4.82 -22.56
N GLY A 199 11.50 -5.55 -21.65
CA GLY A 199 10.66 -4.95 -20.62
C GLY A 199 11.44 -4.08 -19.64
N ILE A 200 12.62 -4.51 -19.21
CA ILE A 200 13.51 -3.77 -18.32
C ILE A 200 14.00 -2.48 -19.02
N ASP A 201 14.47 -2.56 -20.26
CA ASP A 201 14.94 -1.38 -21.00
C ASP A 201 13.82 -0.33 -21.15
N SER A 202 12.62 -0.77 -21.48
CA SER A 202 11.44 0.11 -21.58
C SER A 202 11.10 0.76 -20.24
N LEU A 203 11.12 -0.01 -19.14
CA LEU A 203 10.90 0.52 -17.80
C LEU A 203 11.97 1.53 -17.41
N GLN A 204 13.24 1.23 -17.64
CA GLN A 204 14.35 2.14 -17.32
C GLN A 204 14.24 3.46 -18.10
N LYS A 205 13.85 3.41 -19.37
CA LYS A 205 13.61 4.61 -20.17
C LYS A 205 12.48 5.47 -19.59
N ALA A 206 11.37 4.84 -19.21
CA ALA A 206 10.24 5.55 -18.62
C ALA A 206 10.62 6.18 -17.26
N VAL A 207 11.32 5.44 -16.39
CA VAL A 207 11.80 5.96 -15.10
C VAL A 207 12.81 7.08 -15.29
N ASN A 208 13.73 6.96 -16.24
CA ASN A 208 14.71 8.02 -16.55
C ASN A 208 14.04 9.30 -17.07
N ASN A 209 12.95 9.17 -17.85
CA ASN A 209 12.16 10.31 -18.28
C ASN A 209 11.48 10.98 -17.08
N LEU A 210 10.83 10.21 -16.20
CA LEU A 210 10.21 10.73 -14.98
C LEU A 210 11.24 11.46 -14.10
N ILE A 211 12.42 10.87 -13.87
CA ILE A 211 13.52 11.49 -13.11
C ILE A 211 13.90 12.86 -13.71
N ARG A 212 14.01 12.93 -15.02
CA ARG A 212 14.41 14.16 -15.73
C ARG A 212 13.32 15.23 -15.70
N GLU A 213 12.10 14.85 -16.00
CA GLU A 213 10.95 15.76 -16.05
C GLU A 213 10.60 16.34 -14.70
N GLU A 214 10.56 15.48 -13.66
CA GLU A 214 10.17 15.86 -12.30
C GLU A 214 11.37 16.25 -11.40
N ARG A 215 12.61 16.12 -11.91
CA ARG A 215 13.86 16.45 -11.20
C ARG A 215 13.98 15.75 -9.86
N ILE A 216 13.57 14.47 -9.79
CA ILE A 216 13.65 13.67 -8.57
C ILE A 216 14.99 12.92 -8.45
N GLN A 217 15.38 12.58 -7.22
CA GLN A 217 16.58 11.79 -6.94
C GLN A 217 16.21 10.34 -6.66
N LEU A 218 15.83 9.61 -7.69
CA LEU A 218 15.43 8.21 -7.61
C LEU A 218 16.56 7.31 -8.14
N LYS A 219 16.97 6.30 -7.36
CA LYS A 219 18.09 5.41 -7.70
C LYS A 219 17.64 3.95 -7.82
N CYS A 220 18.14 3.23 -8.82
CA CYS A 220 17.96 1.80 -8.93
C CYS A 220 18.86 1.07 -7.94
N ILE A 221 18.27 0.23 -7.06
CA ILE A 221 19.07 -0.66 -6.18
C ILE A 221 19.62 -1.83 -7.00
N GLY A 222 18.85 -2.34 -7.95
CA GLY A 222 19.26 -3.46 -8.82
C GLY A 222 18.09 -4.27 -9.35
N LEU A 223 18.46 -5.42 -9.93
CA LEU A 223 17.56 -6.45 -10.42
C LEU A 223 17.59 -7.63 -9.47
N VAL A 224 16.43 -8.24 -9.20
CA VAL A 224 16.30 -9.48 -8.42
C VAL A 224 15.69 -10.56 -9.30
N TYR A 225 16.30 -11.74 -9.33
CA TYR A 225 15.90 -12.89 -10.15
C TYR A 225 15.39 -14.02 -9.27
#